data_503c80df2d8982b3df4157b04d825211
#
_entry.id   503c80df2d8982b3df4157b04d825211
#
_cell.length_a   1.000
_cell.length_b   1.000
_cell.length_c   1.000
_cell.angle_alpha   90.00
_cell.angle_beta   90.00
_cell.angle_gamma   90.00
#
_symmetry.space_group_name_H-M   'P 1'
#
loop_
_entity.id
_entity.type
_entity.pdbx_description
1 polymer ?
#
loop_
_entity_poly.entity_id
_entity_poly.type
_entity_poly.pdbx_seq_one_letter_code
_entity_poly.pdbx_strand_id
1 'polypeptide(L)'
;MNASSVVIAGQRVARWRSALPWALLAALALSPLLISSPNLVRLLFTTFLWVTTSIAWNLLGGFAGQVSFGFAVFYGMGAYTTALLMNAGVNPYPAFLASAVTAALVSLVVGLPAFRLRGPYFAIATIGISEAVRVVMTNLGFTGGASGYRIVEHRPFRQLEHYYTALLLAAIAFAISALVAHAKFGLGLQAIRQDEDAAADVGVNPYTYKLAVHGLAAGLTGVAGGVFARYAAFIHPGGVFGFHTSVHILLMPVIGGIGTVWGPVLGGFVFGIVEEEIVASFPQVHLLIYGSLLILIILFEPGGILGGARKLFRRFRGKR
;
A
#
# COMPACT_ATOMS: atom_id res chain seq x y z
N MET A 1 0.95 25.76 -39.19
CA MET A 1 1.25 25.57 -37.75
C MET A 1 2.70 25.19 -37.62
N ASN A 2 3.54 26.07 -37.00
CA ASN A 2 5.01 25.88 -36.97
C ASN A 2 5.39 24.68 -36.10
N ALA A 3 6.26 23.81 -36.59
CA ALA A 3 6.79 22.64 -35.88
C ALA A 3 7.41 23.00 -34.51
N SER A 4 7.96 24.19 -34.36
CA SER A 4 8.48 24.73 -33.10
C SER A 4 7.43 24.93 -32.03
N SER A 5 6.20 25.30 -32.38
CA SER A 5 5.09 25.47 -31.39
C SER A 5 4.60 24.14 -30.81
N VAL A 6 4.66 23.05 -31.59
CA VAL A 6 4.26 21.72 -31.15
C VAL A 6 5.32 21.10 -30.20
N VAL A 7 6.62 21.35 -30.48
CA VAL A 7 7.72 20.88 -29.60
C VAL A 7 7.72 21.61 -28.26
N ILE A 8 7.48 22.93 -28.25
CA ILE A 8 7.41 23.74 -27.04
C ILE A 8 6.17 23.34 -26.18
N ALA A 9 5.03 23.06 -26.81
CA ALA A 9 3.84 22.58 -26.12
C ALA A 9 4.06 21.18 -25.51
N GLY A 10 4.73 20.27 -26.23
CA GLY A 10 5.09 18.94 -25.73
C GLY A 10 6.05 18.99 -24.54
N GLN A 11 7.06 19.85 -24.58
CA GLN A 11 8.01 20.06 -23.48
C GLN A 11 7.35 20.70 -22.23
N ARG A 12 6.44 21.64 -22.41
CA ARG A 12 5.67 22.22 -21.31
C ARG A 12 4.79 21.18 -20.63
N VAL A 13 4.06 20.36 -21.38
CA VAL A 13 3.21 19.30 -20.82
C VAL A 13 4.04 18.25 -20.08
N ALA A 14 5.23 17.90 -20.57
CA ALA A 14 6.15 16.98 -19.89
C ALA A 14 6.68 17.57 -18.56
N ARG A 15 7.04 18.87 -18.54
CA ARG A 15 7.47 19.58 -17.31
C ARG A 15 6.37 19.70 -16.27
N TRP A 16 5.14 19.97 -16.66
CA TRP A 16 4.00 20.01 -15.72
C TRP A 16 3.69 18.64 -15.11
N ARG A 17 3.85 17.56 -15.89
CA ARG A 17 3.67 16.19 -15.39
C ARG A 17 4.73 15.80 -14.36
N SER A 18 5.93 16.31 -14.45
CA SER A 18 6.99 16.07 -13.47
C SER A 18 6.90 16.98 -12.24
N ALA A 19 6.28 18.15 -12.32
CA ALA A 19 6.12 19.07 -11.21
C ALA A 19 4.90 18.75 -10.31
N LEU A 20 3.88 18.08 -10.84
CA LEU A 20 2.64 17.78 -10.12
C LEU A 20 2.86 17.01 -8.80
N PRO A 21 3.64 15.91 -8.74
CA PRO A 21 3.87 15.19 -7.50
C PRO A 21 4.57 16.04 -6.44
N TRP A 22 5.53 16.88 -6.85
CA TRP A 22 6.24 17.77 -5.94
C TRP A 22 5.34 18.89 -5.40
N ALA A 23 4.49 19.46 -6.25
CA ALA A 23 3.52 20.48 -5.84
C ALA A 23 2.49 19.90 -4.85
N LEU A 24 2.02 18.68 -5.08
CA LEU A 24 1.09 17.98 -4.20
C LEU A 24 1.76 17.67 -2.86
N LEU A 25 3.00 17.20 -2.88
CA LEU A 25 3.77 16.89 -1.67
C LEU A 25 4.05 18.16 -0.86
N ALA A 26 4.39 19.27 -1.51
CA ALA A 26 4.56 20.56 -0.86
C ALA A 26 3.25 21.08 -0.23
N ALA A 27 2.12 20.96 -0.95
CA ALA A 27 0.81 21.34 -0.43
C ALA A 27 0.42 20.49 0.79
N LEU A 28 0.65 19.19 0.75
CA LEU A 28 0.41 18.30 1.88
C LEU A 28 1.38 18.59 3.05
N ALA A 29 2.64 18.89 2.78
CA ALA A 29 3.60 19.26 3.83
C ALA A 29 3.24 20.57 4.53
N LEU A 30 2.63 21.52 3.82
CA LEU A 30 2.20 22.81 4.36
C LEU A 30 0.81 22.74 5.01
N SER A 31 0.01 21.69 4.72
CA SER A 31 -1.37 21.61 5.20
C SER A 31 -1.53 21.69 6.73
N PRO A 32 -0.66 21.12 7.59
CA PRO A 32 -0.81 21.25 9.04
C PRO A 32 -0.60 22.67 9.57
N LEU A 33 0.09 23.54 8.80
CA LEU A 33 0.28 24.95 9.14
C LEU A 33 -0.98 25.78 8.86
N LEU A 34 -1.78 25.34 7.89
CA LEU A 34 -3.01 26.01 7.48
C LEU A 34 -4.26 25.46 8.19
N ILE A 35 -4.18 24.21 8.65
CA ILE A 35 -5.29 23.47 9.22
C ILE A 35 -5.02 23.19 10.69
N SER A 36 -5.70 23.90 11.58
CA SER A 36 -5.57 23.75 13.03
C SER A 36 -6.40 22.62 13.64
N SER A 37 -7.14 21.83 12.81
CA SER A 37 -8.01 20.76 13.30
C SER A 37 -7.21 19.46 13.56
N PRO A 38 -7.14 18.99 14.83
CA PRO A 38 -6.45 17.75 15.18
C PRO A 38 -7.05 16.51 14.46
N ASN A 39 -8.38 16.51 14.24
CA ASN A 39 -9.07 15.41 13.55
C ASN A 39 -8.64 15.27 12.09
N LEU A 40 -8.45 16.39 11.40
CA LEU A 40 -8.01 16.36 10.00
C LEU A 40 -6.54 15.91 9.88
N VAL A 41 -5.68 16.31 10.82
CA VAL A 41 -4.29 15.80 10.87
C VAL A 41 -4.27 14.29 11.12
N ARG A 42 -5.16 13.77 11.97
CA ARG A 42 -5.35 12.32 12.20
C ARG A 42 -5.83 11.60 10.95
N LEU A 43 -6.86 12.15 10.29
CA LEU A 43 -7.40 11.59 9.04
C LEU A 43 -6.32 11.50 7.96
N LEU A 44 -5.55 12.57 7.75
CA LEU A 44 -4.46 12.57 6.77
C LEU A 44 -3.33 11.61 7.14
N PHE A 45 -2.99 11.49 8.44
CA PHE A 45 -2.02 10.50 8.91
C PHE A 45 -2.44 9.07 8.52
N THR A 46 -3.66 8.68 8.85
CA THR A 46 -4.18 7.33 8.50
C THR A 46 -4.27 7.15 6.99
N THR A 47 -4.72 8.17 6.26
CA THR A 47 -4.77 8.15 4.79
C THR A 47 -3.40 7.93 4.17
N PHE A 48 -2.33 8.55 4.68
CA PHE A 48 -0.96 8.32 4.17
C PHE A 48 -0.46 6.89 4.41
N LEU A 49 -0.81 6.29 5.54
CA LEU A 49 -0.51 4.88 5.79
C LEU A 49 -1.25 3.97 4.79
N TRP A 50 -2.52 4.26 4.54
CA TRP A 50 -3.31 3.55 3.53
C TRP A 50 -2.77 3.74 2.12
N VAL A 51 -2.39 4.95 1.74
CA VAL A 51 -1.70 5.21 0.46
C VAL A 51 -0.42 4.40 0.34
N THR A 52 0.38 4.34 1.41
CA THR A 52 1.63 3.55 1.41
C THR A 52 1.37 2.06 1.17
N THR A 53 0.44 1.46 1.93
CA THR A 53 0.11 0.04 1.80
C THR A 53 -0.56 -0.28 0.47
N SER A 54 -1.40 0.61 -0.04
CA SER A 54 -2.00 0.55 -1.38
C SER A 54 -0.93 0.52 -2.48
N ILE A 55 0.05 1.42 -2.41
CA ILE A 55 1.19 1.45 -3.34
C ILE A 55 2.01 0.17 -3.23
N ALA A 56 2.30 -0.28 -2.00
CA ALA A 56 3.06 -1.49 -1.75
C ALA A 56 2.37 -2.72 -2.35
N TRP A 57 1.07 -2.87 -2.15
CA TRP A 57 0.31 -3.97 -2.74
C TRP A 57 0.30 -3.89 -4.27
N ASN A 58 0.18 -2.70 -4.84
CA ASN A 58 0.16 -2.48 -6.29
C ASN A 58 1.49 -2.86 -6.97
N LEU A 59 2.62 -2.84 -6.27
CA LEU A 59 3.88 -3.33 -6.80
C LEU A 59 3.79 -4.82 -7.18
N LEU A 60 3.15 -5.65 -6.34
CA LEU A 60 2.95 -7.07 -6.61
C LEU A 60 1.67 -7.31 -7.42
N GLY A 61 0.51 -6.89 -6.91
CA GLY A 61 -0.79 -7.15 -7.51
C GLY A 61 -1.00 -6.39 -8.81
N GLY A 62 -0.54 -5.15 -8.86
CA GLY A 62 -0.70 -4.26 -10.00
C GLY A 62 0.33 -4.48 -11.10
N PHE A 63 1.63 -4.48 -10.79
CA PHE A 63 2.68 -4.58 -11.81
C PHE A 63 2.99 -6.02 -12.21
N ALA A 64 3.02 -6.98 -11.26
CA ALA A 64 3.28 -8.38 -11.56
C ALA A 64 2.01 -9.23 -11.75
N GLY A 65 0.81 -8.67 -11.49
CA GLY A 65 -0.45 -9.37 -11.67
C GLY A 65 -0.78 -10.44 -10.62
N GLN A 66 -0.04 -10.50 -9.51
CA GLN A 66 -0.22 -11.50 -8.45
C GLN A 66 -1.11 -10.97 -7.33
N VAL A 67 -2.38 -11.36 -7.36
CA VAL A 67 -3.36 -10.93 -6.34
C VAL A 67 -3.09 -11.67 -5.03
N SER A 68 -2.66 -10.94 -4.00
CA SER A 68 -2.36 -11.47 -2.66
C SER A 68 -3.32 -10.91 -1.62
N PHE A 69 -3.86 -11.79 -0.78
CA PHE A 69 -4.64 -11.46 0.42
C PHE A 69 -3.82 -11.60 1.71
N GLY A 70 -2.50 -11.72 1.59
CA GLY A 70 -1.59 -11.95 2.72
C GLY A 70 -0.87 -10.70 3.24
N PHE A 71 -1.18 -9.51 2.76
CA PHE A 71 -0.44 -8.29 3.12
C PHE A 71 -0.57 -7.88 4.59
N ALA A 72 -1.63 -8.30 5.27
CA ALA A 72 -1.77 -8.13 6.72
C ALA A 72 -0.63 -8.81 7.51
N VAL A 73 -0.04 -9.91 6.99
CA VAL A 73 1.14 -10.54 7.59
C VAL A 73 2.29 -9.54 7.73
N PHE A 74 2.60 -8.84 6.65
CA PHE A 74 3.73 -7.90 6.63
C PHE A 74 3.45 -6.67 7.47
N TYR A 75 2.21 -6.18 7.42
CA TYR A 75 1.73 -5.08 8.26
C TYR A 75 1.85 -5.42 9.74
N GLY A 76 1.34 -6.58 10.15
CA GLY A 76 1.39 -7.07 11.52
C GLY A 76 2.83 -7.36 11.99
N MET A 77 3.65 -8.02 11.16
CA MET A 77 5.06 -8.27 11.49
C MET A 77 5.82 -6.97 11.73
N GLY A 78 5.61 -5.96 10.89
CA GLY A 78 6.21 -4.66 11.09
C GLY A 78 5.71 -3.96 12.35
N ALA A 79 4.42 -4.04 12.63
CA ALA A 79 3.82 -3.50 13.84
C ALA A 79 4.43 -4.10 15.12
N TYR A 80 4.50 -5.43 15.19
CA TYR A 80 5.06 -6.13 16.34
C TYR A 80 6.57 -5.95 16.47
N THR A 81 7.32 -5.93 15.36
CA THR A 81 8.76 -5.65 15.39
C THR A 81 9.03 -4.27 16.00
N THR A 82 8.31 -3.25 15.54
CA THR A 82 8.43 -1.90 16.09
C THR A 82 8.04 -1.85 17.56
N ALA A 83 6.93 -2.48 17.94
CA ALA A 83 6.45 -2.51 19.31
C ALA A 83 7.45 -3.15 20.28
N LEU A 84 8.01 -4.30 19.92
CA LEU A 84 9.01 -5.02 20.70
C LEU A 84 10.30 -4.20 20.87
N LEU A 85 10.81 -3.61 19.79
CA LEU A 85 12.03 -2.80 19.82
C LEU A 85 11.85 -1.52 20.62
N MET A 86 10.71 -0.85 20.51
CA MET A 86 10.42 0.34 21.30
C MET A 86 10.33 0.04 22.80
N ASN A 87 9.71 -1.08 23.18
CA ASN A 87 9.65 -1.52 24.58
C ASN A 87 11.03 -1.97 25.10
N ALA A 88 11.94 -2.37 24.21
CA ALA A 88 13.36 -2.59 24.54
C ALA A 88 14.19 -1.30 24.61
N GLY A 89 13.57 -0.12 24.48
CA GLY A 89 14.25 1.19 24.57
C GLY A 89 14.87 1.69 23.26
N VAL A 90 14.62 0.98 22.13
CA VAL A 90 15.12 1.43 20.82
C VAL A 90 14.29 2.61 20.30
N ASN A 91 14.96 3.59 19.70
CA ASN A 91 14.29 4.72 19.06
C ASN A 91 13.33 4.26 17.95
N PRO A 92 12.20 4.97 17.68
CA PRO A 92 11.23 4.60 16.67
C PRO A 92 11.80 4.45 15.25
N TYR A 93 12.70 5.35 14.84
CA TYR A 93 13.22 5.35 13.46
C TYR A 93 14.05 4.10 13.10
N PRO A 94 15.04 3.66 13.90
CA PRO A 94 15.69 2.37 13.71
C PRO A 94 14.72 1.18 13.80
N ALA A 95 13.68 1.25 14.67
CA ALA A 95 12.67 0.22 14.77
C ALA A 95 11.83 0.11 13.48
N PHE A 96 11.55 1.23 12.80
CA PHE A 96 10.90 1.22 11.48
C PHE A 96 11.76 0.57 10.40
N LEU A 97 13.07 0.81 10.40
CA LEU A 97 13.98 0.13 9.47
C LEU A 97 14.03 -1.37 9.76
N ALA A 98 14.09 -1.76 11.03
CA ALA A 98 14.04 -3.17 11.42
C ALA A 98 12.72 -3.81 10.99
N SER A 99 11.59 -3.10 11.08
CA SER A 99 10.28 -3.59 10.62
C SER A 99 10.23 -3.81 9.10
N ALA A 100 10.93 -2.99 8.31
CA ALA A 100 11.07 -3.23 6.87
C ALA A 100 11.84 -4.54 6.61
N VAL A 101 12.95 -4.75 7.32
CA VAL A 101 13.79 -5.94 7.15
C VAL A 101 13.05 -7.20 7.58
N THR A 102 12.40 -7.20 8.74
CA THR A 102 11.65 -8.37 9.24
C THR A 102 10.48 -8.72 8.32
N ALA A 103 9.71 -7.72 7.87
CA ALA A 103 8.62 -7.95 6.92
C ALA A 103 9.14 -8.49 5.57
N ALA A 104 10.26 -7.97 5.06
CA ALA A 104 10.89 -8.48 3.84
C ALA A 104 11.40 -9.92 4.02
N LEU A 105 12.03 -10.26 5.14
CA LEU A 105 12.49 -11.63 5.43
C LEU A 105 11.30 -12.60 5.54
N VAL A 106 10.23 -12.21 6.24
CA VAL A 106 9.01 -13.02 6.32
C VAL A 106 8.39 -13.20 4.92
N SER A 107 8.43 -12.17 4.08
CA SER A 107 7.94 -12.27 2.71
C SER A 107 8.73 -13.27 1.86
N LEU A 108 10.02 -13.44 2.10
CA LEU A 108 10.81 -14.47 1.45
C LEU A 108 10.35 -15.86 1.91
N VAL A 109 10.21 -16.08 3.23
CA VAL A 109 9.75 -17.36 3.78
C VAL A 109 8.37 -17.72 3.23
N VAL A 110 7.45 -16.78 3.17
CA VAL A 110 6.10 -16.97 2.64
C VAL A 110 6.11 -17.11 1.12
N GLY A 111 6.89 -16.28 0.43
CA GLY A 111 6.93 -16.21 -1.03
C GLY A 111 7.57 -17.44 -1.68
N LEU A 112 8.61 -18.02 -1.05
CA LEU A 112 9.31 -19.20 -1.59
C LEU A 112 8.34 -20.36 -1.94
N PRO A 113 7.43 -20.81 -1.07
CA PRO A 113 6.43 -21.80 -1.44
C PRO A 113 5.26 -21.21 -2.24
N ALA A 114 4.81 -19.99 -1.92
CA ALA A 114 3.59 -19.43 -2.50
C ALA A 114 3.71 -19.13 -4.00
N PHE A 115 4.88 -18.66 -4.48
CA PHE A 115 5.08 -18.36 -5.91
C PHE A 115 5.25 -19.59 -6.80
N ARG A 116 5.22 -20.79 -6.24
CA ARG A 116 5.03 -22.03 -7.04
C ARG A 116 3.60 -22.23 -7.49
N LEU A 117 2.65 -21.53 -6.84
CA LEU A 117 1.23 -21.55 -7.20
C LEU A 117 0.93 -20.42 -8.19
N ARG A 118 -0.01 -20.66 -9.10
CA ARG A 118 -0.42 -19.69 -10.12
C ARG A 118 -1.89 -19.30 -9.96
N GLY A 119 -2.21 -18.09 -10.37
CA GLY A 119 -3.58 -17.58 -10.44
C GLY A 119 -4.34 -17.65 -9.11
N PRO A 120 -5.58 -18.19 -9.11
CA PRO A 120 -6.42 -18.23 -7.91
C PRO A 120 -5.83 -19.04 -6.74
N TYR A 121 -5.03 -20.06 -7.02
CA TYR A 121 -4.41 -20.88 -5.99
C TYR A 121 -3.41 -20.10 -5.15
N PHE A 122 -2.70 -19.14 -5.75
CA PHE A 122 -1.84 -18.22 -5.01
C PHE A 122 -2.65 -17.33 -4.05
N ALA A 123 -3.77 -16.79 -4.52
CA ALA A 123 -4.64 -15.95 -3.69
C ALA A 123 -5.19 -16.72 -2.47
N ILE A 124 -5.69 -17.94 -2.68
CA ILE A 124 -6.20 -18.81 -1.61
C ILE A 124 -5.08 -19.17 -0.61
N ALA A 125 -3.91 -19.54 -1.11
CA ALA A 125 -2.77 -19.86 -0.25
C ALA A 125 -2.36 -18.68 0.63
N THR A 126 -2.37 -17.45 0.10
CA THR A 126 -2.02 -16.25 0.88
C THR A 126 -3.04 -15.93 1.97
N ILE A 127 -4.33 -16.29 1.80
CA ILE A 127 -5.34 -16.22 2.86
C ILE A 127 -4.97 -17.20 3.99
N GLY A 128 -4.71 -18.46 3.62
CA GLY A 128 -4.35 -19.50 4.60
C GLY A 128 -3.07 -19.15 5.39
N ILE A 129 -2.05 -18.64 4.71
CA ILE A 129 -0.80 -18.20 5.34
C ILE A 129 -1.07 -17.03 6.31
N SER A 130 -1.88 -16.05 5.89
CA SER A 130 -2.21 -14.90 6.74
C SER A 130 -2.90 -15.34 8.02
N GLU A 131 -3.85 -16.26 7.91
CA GLU A 131 -4.56 -16.80 9.07
C GLU A 131 -3.64 -17.66 9.96
N ALA A 132 -2.77 -18.47 9.38
CA ALA A 132 -1.79 -19.26 10.13
C ALA A 132 -0.85 -18.35 10.95
N VAL A 133 -0.31 -17.31 10.35
CA VAL A 133 0.55 -16.33 11.06
C VAL A 133 -0.24 -15.62 12.17
N ARG A 134 -1.49 -15.21 11.91
CA ARG A 134 -2.36 -14.61 12.93
C ARG A 134 -2.55 -15.54 14.13
N VAL A 135 -2.84 -16.81 13.89
CA VAL A 135 -3.02 -17.82 14.93
C VAL A 135 -1.72 -18.02 15.74
N VAL A 136 -0.58 -18.12 15.06
CA VAL A 136 0.73 -18.22 15.71
C VAL A 136 0.95 -17.00 16.63
N MET A 137 0.77 -15.79 16.12
CA MET A 137 0.99 -14.56 16.88
C MET A 137 0.02 -14.43 18.08
N THR A 138 -1.20 -14.95 17.94
CA THR A 138 -2.19 -14.99 19.03
C THR A 138 -1.79 -15.92 20.17
N ASN A 139 -0.98 -16.96 19.88
CA ASN A 139 -0.56 -17.94 20.89
C ASN A 139 0.87 -17.69 21.43
N LEU A 140 1.61 -16.72 20.88
CA LEU A 140 2.95 -16.39 21.35
C LEU A 140 2.88 -15.49 22.60
N GLY A 141 3.33 -16.01 23.75
CA GLY A 141 3.25 -15.29 25.02
C GLY A 141 4.07 -13.99 25.07
N PHE A 142 5.26 -13.94 24.42
CA PHE A 142 6.12 -12.76 24.45
C PHE A 142 5.58 -11.57 23.63
N THR A 143 4.60 -11.82 22.74
CA THR A 143 3.91 -10.79 21.98
C THR A 143 2.62 -10.31 22.64
N GLY A 144 2.35 -10.74 23.88
CA GLY A 144 1.09 -10.48 24.59
C GLY A 144 -0.07 -11.38 24.16
N GLY A 145 0.14 -12.29 23.20
CA GLY A 145 -0.85 -13.27 22.75
C GLY A 145 -2.18 -12.63 22.32
N ALA A 146 -3.28 -13.26 22.70
CA ALA A 146 -4.63 -12.77 22.40
C ALA A 146 -4.97 -11.43 23.08
N SER A 147 -4.33 -11.12 24.23
CA SER A 147 -4.58 -9.87 24.98
C SER A 147 -4.00 -8.63 24.28
N GLY A 148 -3.12 -8.82 23.29
CA GLY A 148 -2.44 -7.74 22.57
C GLY A 148 -1.21 -7.20 23.31
N TYR A 149 -0.57 -6.22 22.70
CA TYR A 149 0.71 -5.69 23.13
C TYR A 149 0.68 -4.17 23.25
N ARG A 150 0.97 -3.67 24.45
CA ARG A 150 1.03 -2.24 24.73
C ARG A 150 2.42 -1.71 24.44
N ILE A 151 2.50 -0.58 23.76
CA ILE A 151 3.75 0.11 23.45
C ILE A 151 3.95 1.22 24.46
N VAL A 152 5.10 1.19 25.15
CA VAL A 152 5.50 2.24 26.09
C VAL A 152 6.34 3.24 25.32
N GLU A 153 5.76 4.39 24.98
CA GLU A 153 6.52 5.47 24.39
C GLU A 153 7.14 6.35 25.49
N HIS A 154 8.46 6.48 25.45
CA HIS A 154 9.23 7.30 26.40
C HIS A 154 9.28 8.78 25.99
N ARG A 155 8.65 9.15 24.88
CA ARG A 155 8.61 10.51 24.34
C ARG A 155 7.18 11.08 24.42
N PRO A 156 7.05 12.41 24.59
CA PRO A 156 5.72 13.01 24.55
C PRO A 156 5.07 12.81 23.17
N PHE A 157 3.78 12.49 23.16
CA PHE A 157 3.01 12.35 21.93
C PHE A 157 3.01 13.67 21.15
N ARG A 158 3.49 13.63 19.91
CA ARG A 158 3.51 14.76 18.98
C ARG A 158 2.79 14.38 17.70
N GLN A 159 1.55 14.82 17.55
CA GLN A 159 0.73 14.49 16.39
C GLN A 159 1.38 14.87 15.05
N LEU A 160 2.07 16.02 15.00
CA LEU A 160 2.78 16.47 13.80
C LEU A 160 3.96 15.55 13.43
N GLU A 161 4.65 14.98 14.41
CA GLU A 161 5.74 14.03 14.15
C GLU A 161 5.20 12.78 13.45
N HIS A 162 4.08 12.24 13.91
CA HIS A 162 3.41 11.10 13.28
C HIS A 162 2.94 11.44 11.85
N TYR A 163 2.35 12.63 11.67
CA TYR A 163 1.90 13.12 10.38
C TYR A 163 3.04 13.15 9.36
N TYR A 164 4.16 13.84 9.69
CA TYR A 164 5.29 13.96 8.77
C TYR A 164 6.00 12.62 8.54
N THR A 165 6.02 11.73 9.53
CA THR A 165 6.56 10.37 9.35
C THR A 165 5.74 9.58 8.33
N ALA A 166 4.40 9.63 8.41
CA ALA A 166 3.53 8.94 7.45
C ALA A 166 3.58 9.58 6.06
N LEU A 167 3.63 10.92 5.97
CA LEU A 167 3.78 11.65 4.70
C LEU A 167 5.11 11.29 4.01
N LEU A 168 6.21 11.27 4.76
CA LEU A 168 7.52 10.88 4.24
C LEU A 168 7.50 9.43 3.72
N LEU A 169 6.90 8.52 4.48
CA LEU A 169 6.77 7.13 4.09
C LEU A 169 5.96 6.99 2.80
N ALA A 170 4.82 7.69 2.68
CA ALA A 170 4.00 7.70 1.47
C ALA A 170 4.77 8.28 0.27
N ALA A 171 5.56 9.34 0.48
CA ALA A 171 6.41 9.93 -0.55
C ALA A 171 7.50 8.95 -1.02
N ILE A 172 8.15 8.24 -0.09
CA ILE A 172 9.14 7.20 -0.40
C ILE A 172 8.47 6.05 -1.18
N ALA A 173 7.32 5.57 -0.73
CA ALA A 173 6.58 4.51 -1.43
C ALA A 173 6.20 4.93 -2.86
N PHE A 174 5.74 6.18 -3.04
CA PHE A 174 5.44 6.73 -4.35
C PHE A 174 6.69 6.81 -5.24
N ALA A 175 7.80 7.30 -4.71
CA ALA A 175 9.07 7.39 -5.43
C ALA A 175 9.55 5.99 -5.87
N ILE A 176 9.51 5.00 -4.98
CA ILE A 176 9.86 3.61 -5.29
C ILE A 176 8.94 3.06 -6.39
N SER A 177 7.62 3.26 -6.28
CA SER A 177 6.66 2.81 -7.30
C SER A 177 6.92 3.46 -8.66
N ALA A 178 7.22 4.75 -8.68
CA ALA A 178 7.56 5.47 -9.91
C ALA A 178 8.88 4.98 -10.52
N LEU A 179 9.92 4.75 -9.70
CA LEU A 179 11.19 4.19 -10.13
C LEU A 179 11.01 2.78 -10.71
N VAL A 180 10.29 1.91 -10.02
CA VAL A 180 9.99 0.55 -10.50
C VAL A 180 9.23 0.60 -11.83
N ALA A 181 8.20 1.45 -11.94
CA ALA A 181 7.40 1.56 -13.16
C ALA A 181 8.20 1.97 -14.41
N HIS A 182 9.29 2.74 -14.22
CA HIS A 182 10.13 3.25 -15.32
C HIS A 182 11.42 2.44 -15.54
N ALA A 183 11.76 1.55 -14.62
CA ALA A 183 12.94 0.70 -14.69
C ALA A 183 12.71 -0.53 -15.59
N LYS A 184 13.82 -1.14 -16.08
CA LYS A 184 13.78 -2.44 -16.77
C LYS A 184 13.10 -3.53 -15.94
N PHE A 185 13.27 -3.47 -14.61
CA PHE A 185 12.60 -4.37 -13.66
C PHE A 185 11.08 -4.27 -13.76
N GLY A 186 10.52 -3.07 -13.86
CA GLY A 186 9.08 -2.86 -14.03
C GLY A 186 8.54 -3.35 -15.37
N LEU A 187 9.33 -3.24 -16.44
CA LEU A 187 8.97 -3.83 -17.75
C LEU A 187 8.89 -5.36 -17.65
N GLY A 188 9.84 -6.00 -16.95
CA GLY A 188 9.81 -7.43 -16.68
C GLY A 188 8.58 -7.87 -15.88
N LEU A 189 8.20 -7.10 -14.83
CA LEU A 189 6.97 -7.36 -14.07
C LEU A 189 5.70 -7.26 -14.95
N GLN A 190 5.65 -6.25 -15.84
CA GLN A 190 4.52 -6.10 -16.76
C GLN A 190 4.44 -7.22 -17.79
N ALA A 191 5.59 -7.73 -18.28
CA ALA A 191 5.64 -8.90 -19.14
C ALA A 191 5.09 -10.14 -18.42
N ILE A 192 5.51 -10.40 -17.19
CA ILE A 192 5.02 -11.49 -16.33
C ILE A 192 3.51 -11.36 -16.10
N ARG A 193 3.00 -10.15 -15.92
CA ARG A 193 1.56 -9.90 -15.73
C ARG A 193 0.73 -10.29 -16.95
N GLN A 194 1.27 -10.12 -18.16
CA GLN A 194 0.55 -10.47 -19.40
C GLN A 194 0.58 -11.98 -19.66
N ASP A 195 1.76 -12.56 -19.61
CA ASP A 195 1.95 -14.01 -19.75
C ASP A 195 3.29 -14.40 -19.10
N GLU A 196 3.21 -15.27 -18.09
CA GLU A 196 4.35 -15.68 -17.29
C GLU A 196 5.31 -16.59 -18.06
N ASP A 197 4.76 -17.48 -18.90
CA ASP A 197 5.53 -18.44 -19.69
C ASP A 197 6.22 -17.71 -20.87
N ALA A 198 5.51 -16.83 -21.56
CA ALA A 198 6.10 -15.99 -22.60
C ALA A 198 7.19 -15.05 -22.08
N ALA A 199 7.05 -14.52 -20.86
CA ALA A 199 8.09 -13.72 -20.22
C ALA A 199 9.35 -14.55 -19.92
N ALA A 200 9.18 -15.82 -19.51
CA ALA A 200 10.29 -16.74 -19.28
C ALA A 200 11.06 -17.06 -20.58
N ASP A 201 10.34 -17.25 -21.69
CA ASP A 201 10.93 -17.55 -23.00
C ASP A 201 11.82 -16.41 -23.52
N VAL A 202 11.56 -15.16 -23.14
CA VAL A 202 12.41 -14.00 -23.48
C VAL A 202 13.47 -13.68 -22.41
N GLY A 203 13.70 -14.60 -21.46
CA GLY A 203 14.78 -14.50 -20.47
C GLY A 203 14.42 -13.76 -19.17
N VAL A 204 13.16 -13.40 -18.96
CA VAL A 204 12.70 -12.84 -17.67
C VAL A 204 12.34 -13.99 -16.73
N ASN A 205 13.07 -14.17 -15.62
CA ASN A 205 12.75 -15.20 -14.62
C ASN A 205 11.58 -14.75 -13.73
N PRO A 206 10.34 -15.30 -13.90
CA PRO A 206 9.17 -14.81 -13.19
C PRO A 206 9.27 -15.01 -11.68
N TYR A 207 9.84 -16.11 -11.24
CA TYR A 207 9.98 -16.43 -9.84
C TYR A 207 10.85 -15.41 -9.09
N THR A 208 12.01 -15.07 -9.63
CA THR A 208 12.95 -14.12 -9.03
C THR A 208 12.35 -12.70 -9.01
N TYR A 209 11.69 -12.29 -10.10
CA TYR A 209 11.06 -10.98 -10.19
C TYR A 209 9.91 -10.83 -9.20
N LYS A 210 9.04 -11.84 -9.07
CA LYS A 210 7.94 -11.84 -8.11
C LYS A 210 8.47 -11.79 -6.67
N LEU A 211 9.50 -12.60 -6.36
CA LEU A 211 10.09 -12.64 -5.03
C LEU A 211 10.73 -11.31 -4.65
N ALA A 212 11.45 -10.68 -5.57
CA ALA A 212 12.08 -9.37 -5.34
C ALA A 212 11.04 -8.26 -5.11
N VAL A 213 10.02 -8.16 -5.96
CA VAL A 213 8.97 -7.15 -5.78
C VAL A 213 8.13 -7.40 -4.54
N HIS A 214 7.93 -8.67 -4.16
CA HIS A 214 7.20 -9.06 -2.95
C HIS A 214 7.96 -8.62 -1.69
N GLY A 215 9.30 -8.84 -1.65
CA GLY A 215 10.16 -8.36 -0.56
C GLY A 215 10.11 -6.85 -0.40
N LEU A 216 10.18 -6.12 -1.51
CA LEU A 216 10.08 -4.66 -1.52
C LEU A 216 8.72 -4.17 -1.02
N ALA A 217 7.63 -4.78 -1.52
CA ALA A 217 6.27 -4.47 -1.12
C ALA A 217 6.01 -4.79 0.37
N ALA A 218 6.50 -5.94 0.83
CA ALA A 218 6.41 -6.34 2.23
C ALA A 218 7.17 -5.40 3.15
N GLY A 219 8.38 -4.97 2.76
CA GLY A 219 9.16 -4.00 3.52
C GLY A 219 8.42 -2.68 3.73
N LEU A 220 7.86 -2.10 2.66
CA LEU A 220 7.05 -0.88 2.74
C LEU A 220 5.81 -1.06 3.62
N THR A 221 5.12 -2.20 3.48
CA THR A 221 3.94 -2.53 4.30
C THR A 221 4.32 -2.70 5.78
N GLY A 222 5.48 -3.32 6.05
CA GLY A 222 6.02 -3.49 7.41
C GLY A 222 6.31 -2.16 8.09
N VAL A 223 6.94 -1.21 7.39
CA VAL A 223 7.17 0.14 7.93
C VAL A 223 5.85 0.82 8.24
N ALA A 224 4.85 0.72 7.35
CA ALA A 224 3.52 1.30 7.59
C ALA A 224 2.86 0.71 8.84
N GLY A 225 2.96 -0.61 9.04
CA GLY A 225 2.51 -1.28 10.26
C GLY A 225 3.25 -0.80 11.51
N GLY A 226 4.57 -0.61 11.42
CA GLY A 226 5.39 -0.07 12.51
C GLY A 226 5.02 1.36 12.90
N VAL A 227 4.82 2.25 11.92
CA VAL A 227 4.37 3.63 12.14
C VAL A 227 2.98 3.66 12.76
N PHE A 228 2.07 2.80 12.29
CA PHE A 228 0.74 2.64 12.87
C PHE A 228 0.81 2.17 14.33
N ALA A 229 1.63 1.16 14.63
CA ALA A 229 1.77 0.60 15.98
C ALA A 229 2.22 1.67 16.99
N ARG A 230 3.21 2.49 16.62
CA ARG A 230 3.66 3.62 17.44
C ARG A 230 2.53 4.62 17.70
N TYR A 231 1.74 4.94 16.69
CA TYR A 231 0.62 5.87 16.83
C TYR A 231 -0.50 5.31 17.71
N ALA A 232 -0.86 4.04 17.50
CA ALA A 232 -1.94 3.38 18.20
C ALA A 232 -1.62 3.10 19.68
N ALA A 233 -0.31 3.00 20.04
CA ALA A 233 0.21 2.65 21.36
C ALA A 233 -0.27 1.30 21.92
N PHE A 234 -1.17 0.63 21.21
CA PHE A 234 -1.67 -0.71 21.52
C PHE A 234 -2.03 -1.45 20.23
N ILE A 235 -1.56 -2.69 20.12
CA ILE A 235 -1.83 -3.56 18.97
C ILE A 235 -2.28 -4.93 19.46
N HIS A 236 -3.17 -5.58 18.69
CA HIS A 236 -3.57 -6.95 18.93
C HIS A 236 -3.57 -7.75 17.63
N PRO A 237 -3.35 -9.09 17.67
CA PRO A 237 -3.20 -9.89 16.46
C PRO A 237 -4.39 -9.80 15.50
N GLY A 238 -5.62 -9.80 16.04
CA GLY A 238 -6.84 -9.68 15.24
C GLY A 238 -6.96 -8.38 14.44
N GLY A 239 -6.38 -7.27 14.95
CA GLY A 239 -6.41 -5.98 14.29
C GLY A 239 -5.35 -5.85 13.18
N VAL A 240 -4.11 -6.27 13.44
CA VAL A 240 -3.00 -6.03 12.49
C VAL A 240 -2.76 -7.19 11.51
N PHE A 241 -3.09 -8.44 11.87
CA PHE A 241 -3.03 -9.61 10.98
C PHE A 241 -4.38 -10.02 10.43
N GLY A 242 -5.47 -9.31 10.79
CA GLY A 242 -6.82 -9.66 10.40
C GLY A 242 -7.01 -9.68 8.88
N PHE A 243 -7.85 -10.58 8.39
CA PHE A 243 -8.18 -10.68 6.97
C PHE A 243 -8.75 -9.36 6.42
N HIS A 244 -9.53 -8.63 7.22
CA HIS A 244 -10.06 -7.30 6.87
C HIS A 244 -8.94 -6.31 6.49
N THR A 245 -7.81 -6.33 7.22
CA THR A 245 -6.65 -5.47 6.89
C THR A 245 -6.08 -5.78 5.50
N SER A 246 -5.97 -7.07 5.13
CA SER A 246 -5.56 -7.46 3.78
C SER A 246 -6.55 -7.01 2.70
N VAL A 247 -7.85 -7.12 2.99
CA VAL A 247 -8.91 -6.65 2.08
C VAL A 247 -8.85 -5.14 1.89
N HIS A 248 -8.67 -4.36 2.96
CA HIS A 248 -8.51 -2.91 2.88
C HIS A 248 -7.33 -2.53 1.99
N ILE A 249 -6.15 -3.13 2.23
CA ILE A 249 -4.94 -2.88 1.46
C ILE A 249 -5.14 -3.18 -0.04
N LEU A 250 -5.88 -4.23 -0.37
CA LEU A 250 -6.18 -4.63 -1.75
C LEU A 250 -7.24 -3.72 -2.41
N LEU A 251 -8.26 -3.31 -1.67
CA LEU A 251 -9.37 -2.51 -2.21
C LEU A 251 -8.90 -1.17 -2.79
N MET A 252 -7.97 -0.50 -2.12
CA MET A 252 -7.53 0.84 -2.50
C MET A 252 -6.93 0.92 -3.91
N PRO A 253 -5.93 0.08 -4.29
CA PRO A 253 -5.41 0.11 -5.65
C PRO A 253 -6.44 -0.37 -6.68
N VAL A 254 -7.41 -1.22 -6.29
CA VAL A 254 -8.51 -1.64 -7.17
C VAL A 254 -9.42 -0.45 -7.47
N ILE A 255 -9.84 0.29 -6.45
CA ILE A 255 -10.67 1.50 -6.60
C ILE A 255 -9.94 2.56 -7.42
N GLY A 256 -8.67 2.81 -7.12
CA GLY A 256 -7.90 3.86 -7.77
C GLY A 256 -7.48 3.56 -9.21
N GLY A 257 -7.16 2.29 -9.50
CA GLY A 257 -6.70 1.81 -10.81
C GLY A 257 -5.44 0.97 -10.72
N ILE A 258 -5.60 -0.35 -10.78
CA ILE A 258 -4.54 -1.36 -10.65
C ILE A 258 -3.48 -1.20 -11.74
N GLY A 259 -2.20 -1.34 -11.37
CA GLY A 259 -1.08 -1.36 -12.30
C GLY A 259 -0.69 0.03 -12.81
N THR A 260 -1.15 1.08 -12.13
CA THR A 260 -0.73 2.46 -12.40
C THR A 260 -0.01 3.05 -11.19
N VAL A 261 0.82 4.08 -11.39
CA VAL A 261 1.55 4.74 -10.29
C VAL A 261 0.60 5.62 -9.45
N TRP A 262 -0.35 6.29 -10.11
CA TRP A 262 -1.27 7.23 -9.46
C TRP A 262 -2.55 6.58 -8.91
N GLY A 263 -2.92 5.41 -9.43
CA GLY A 263 -4.13 4.69 -8.98
C GLY A 263 -4.15 4.45 -7.48
N PRO A 264 -3.13 3.78 -6.92
CA PRO A 264 -3.06 3.50 -5.49
C PRO A 264 -3.11 4.76 -4.61
N VAL A 265 -2.54 5.86 -5.07
CA VAL A 265 -2.59 7.15 -4.36
C VAL A 265 -4.02 7.66 -4.30
N LEU A 266 -4.70 7.74 -5.45
CA LEU A 266 -6.09 8.19 -5.51
C LEU A 266 -7.02 7.25 -4.75
N GLY A 267 -6.85 5.94 -4.91
CA GLY A 267 -7.63 4.93 -4.20
C GLY A 267 -7.44 5.00 -2.69
N GLY A 268 -6.20 5.17 -2.21
CA GLY A 268 -5.90 5.34 -0.80
C GLY A 268 -6.50 6.62 -0.21
N PHE A 269 -6.47 7.73 -0.94
CA PHE A 269 -7.14 8.98 -0.50
C PHE A 269 -8.65 8.85 -0.47
N VAL A 270 -9.26 8.33 -1.53
CA VAL A 270 -10.72 8.15 -1.59
C VAL A 270 -11.17 7.18 -0.50
N PHE A 271 -10.48 6.06 -0.37
CA PHE A 271 -10.82 5.05 0.62
C PHE A 271 -10.62 5.58 2.06
N GLY A 272 -9.49 6.25 2.35
CA GLY A 272 -9.20 6.76 3.69
C GLY A 272 -10.23 7.77 4.20
N ILE A 273 -10.78 8.61 3.30
CA ILE A 273 -11.84 9.55 3.65
C ILE A 273 -13.18 8.82 3.84
N VAL A 274 -13.51 7.91 2.92
CA VAL A 274 -14.80 7.20 2.91
C VAL A 274 -14.88 6.15 4.04
N GLU A 275 -13.74 5.51 4.38
CA GLU A 275 -13.66 4.50 5.43
C GLU A 275 -14.08 5.07 6.79
N GLU A 276 -13.55 6.24 7.15
CA GLU A 276 -13.88 6.86 8.44
C GLU A 276 -15.39 7.11 8.58
N GLU A 277 -16.04 7.58 7.51
CA GLU A 277 -17.47 7.84 7.48
C GLU A 277 -18.30 6.53 7.49
N ILE A 278 -17.89 5.52 6.70
CA ILE A 278 -18.59 4.23 6.64
C ILE A 278 -18.49 3.49 7.97
N VAL A 279 -17.30 3.43 8.56
CA VAL A 279 -17.11 2.74 9.85
C VAL A 279 -17.85 3.46 10.98
N ALA A 280 -17.86 4.78 11.00
CA ALA A 280 -18.60 5.57 11.96
C ALA A 280 -20.12 5.38 11.86
N SER A 281 -20.65 5.35 10.61
CA SER A 281 -22.09 5.26 10.36
C SER A 281 -22.62 3.83 10.36
N PHE A 282 -21.81 2.86 9.93
CA PHE A 282 -22.22 1.46 9.72
C PHE A 282 -21.21 0.44 10.25
N PRO A 283 -20.87 0.43 11.54
CA PRO A 283 -19.79 -0.39 12.09
C PRO A 283 -19.99 -1.91 11.94
N GLN A 284 -21.23 -2.38 11.80
CA GLN A 284 -21.53 -3.81 11.70
C GLN A 284 -21.56 -4.34 10.26
N VAL A 285 -21.80 -3.47 9.28
CA VAL A 285 -21.98 -3.85 7.86
C VAL A 285 -20.89 -3.33 6.93
N HIS A 286 -19.87 -2.64 7.48
CA HIS A 286 -18.80 -2.04 6.67
C HIS A 286 -18.09 -3.05 5.75
N LEU A 287 -17.87 -4.29 6.22
CA LEU A 287 -17.26 -5.35 5.39
C LEU A 287 -18.15 -5.75 4.21
N LEU A 288 -19.47 -5.79 4.39
CA LEU A 288 -20.41 -6.05 3.31
C LEU A 288 -20.39 -4.91 2.29
N ILE A 289 -20.31 -3.66 2.76
CA ILE A 289 -20.19 -2.48 1.89
C ILE A 289 -18.89 -2.57 1.08
N TYR A 290 -17.76 -2.89 1.69
CA TYR A 290 -16.48 -3.03 0.99
C TYR A 290 -16.49 -4.16 -0.03
N GLY A 291 -17.04 -5.33 0.32
CA GLY A 291 -17.18 -6.45 -0.60
C GLY A 291 -18.08 -6.12 -1.79
N SER A 292 -19.21 -5.45 -1.55
CA SER A 292 -20.11 -5.00 -2.61
C SER A 292 -19.46 -3.97 -3.52
N LEU A 293 -18.74 -3.01 -2.95
CA LEU A 293 -18.01 -1.97 -3.69
C LEU A 293 -16.90 -2.60 -4.56
N LEU A 294 -16.19 -3.60 -4.04
CA LEU A 294 -15.19 -4.34 -4.81
C LEU A 294 -15.82 -5.03 -6.03
N ILE A 295 -16.93 -5.74 -5.82
CA ILE A 295 -17.65 -6.44 -6.90
C ILE A 295 -18.12 -5.43 -7.95
N LEU A 296 -18.73 -4.33 -7.54
CA LEU A 296 -19.22 -3.30 -8.45
C LEU A 296 -18.09 -2.69 -9.29
N ILE A 297 -16.94 -2.37 -8.67
CA ILE A 297 -15.80 -1.80 -9.40
C ILE A 297 -15.24 -2.81 -10.41
N ILE A 298 -15.05 -4.07 -10.02
CA ILE A 298 -14.52 -5.10 -10.92
C ILE A 298 -15.46 -5.33 -12.10
N LEU A 299 -16.79 -5.33 -11.88
CA LEU A 299 -17.78 -5.58 -12.94
C LEU A 299 -17.94 -4.40 -13.89
N PHE A 300 -18.03 -3.17 -13.37
CA PHE A 300 -18.40 -2.00 -14.16
C PHE A 300 -17.22 -1.17 -14.66
N GLU A 301 -16.15 -1.05 -13.85
CA GLU A 301 -14.98 -0.23 -14.22
C GLU A 301 -13.66 -0.86 -13.72
N PRO A 302 -13.22 -1.99 -14.35
CA PRO A 302 -12.01 -2.70 -13.93
C PRO A 302 -10.73 -1.86 -13.99
N GLY A 303 -10.75 -0.71 -14.68
CA GLY A 303 -9.68 0.28 -14.68
C GLY A 303 -9.68 1.22 -13.48
N GLY A 304 -10.66 1.11 -12.57
CA GLY A 304 -10.83 1.99 -11.43
C GLY A 304 -11.12 3.44 -11.80
N ILE A 305 -11.00 4.35 -10.84
CA ILE A 305 -11.25 5.80 -11.02
C ILE A 305 -10.43 6.36 -12.18
N LEU A 306 -9.14 5.99 -12.27
CA LEU A 306 -8.27 6.45 -13.36
C LEU A 306 -8.68 5.91 -14.73
N GLY A 307 -9.19 4.69 -14.80
CA GLY A 307 -9.71 4.09 -16.03
C GLY A 307 -10.94 4.83 -16.52
N GLY A 308 -11.90 5.06 -15.63
CA GLY A 308 -13.12 5.82 -15.92
C GLY A 308 -12.82 7.25 -16.36
N ALA A 309 -11.95 7.96 -15.65
CA ALA A 309 -11.52 9.31 -16.01
C ALA A 309 -10.88 9.36 -17.42
N ARG A 310 -10.01 8.39 -17.76
CA ARG A 310 -9.40 8.30 -19.11
C ARG A 310 -10.43 8.05 -20.21
N LYS A 311 -11.44 7.19 -19.96
CA LYS A 311 -12.52 6.92 -20.93
C LYS A 311 -13.37 8.18 -21.16
N LEU A 312 -13.70 8.90 -20.08
CA LEU A 312 -14.46 10.14 -20.16
C LEU A 312 -13.71 11.22 -20.96
N PHE A 313 -12.42 11.41 -20.67
CA PHE A 313 -11.55 12.35 -21.40
C PHE A 313 -11.43 12.01 -22.90
N ARG A 314 -11.33 10.71 -23.26
CA ARG A 314 -11.30 10.28 -24.66
C ARG A 314 -12.61 10.57 -25.39
N ARG A 315 -13.77 10.41 -24.73
CA ARG A 315 -15.07 10.75 -25.30
C ARG A 315 -15.22 12.24 -25.62
N PHE A 316 -14.69 13.12 -24.75
CA PHE A 316 -14.73 14.57 -24.99
C PHE A 316 -13.75 15.03 -26.07
N ARG A 317 -12.62 14.33 -26.23
CA ARG A 317 -11.57 14.69 -27.22
C ARG A 317 -11.83 14.13 -28.61
N GLY A 318 -12.61 13.06 -28.73
CA GLY A 318 -13.01 12.44 -29.99
C GLY A 318 -14.22 13.08 -30.68
N LYS A 319 -14.80 14.14 -30.08
CA LYS A 319 -15.89 14.95 -30.65
C LYS A 319 -15.41 16.28 -31.25
N ARG A 320 -14.10 16.46 -31.47
CA ARG A 320 -13.53 17.62 -32.19
C ARG A 320 -12.82 17.19 -33.46
#